data_e010bf297f9c3f71fa564d8dd541d9fe
#
_entry.id   e010bf297f9c3f71fa564d8dd541d9fe
#
_cell.length_a   1.000
_cell.length_b   1.000
_cell.length_c   1.000
_cell.angle_alpha   90.00
_cell.angle_beta   90.00
_cell.angle_gamma   90.00
#
_symmetry.space_group_name_H-M   'P 1'
#
loop_
_entity.id
_entity.type
_entity.pdbx_description
1 polymer ?
#
loop_
_entity_poly.entity_id
_entity_poly.type
_entity_poly.pdbx_seq_one_letter_code
_entity_poly.pdbx_strand_id
1 'polypeptide(L)'
;YRIRSNYYATEGWEKESNDTMALATDLTAGKTLHGSINSKKDVDYYRYVATGSGYFNFKFTNADGGNNQYWKLSVYDEKKKLLQTVETEDDLQISTAKLSFRKGKEIYLKVERNINDYACGHEYTVTVNQYKADNWEQEYNDSFATATTVKKNKTCSANNYAVKDKDYFVY
;
A
#
# COMPACT_ATOMS: atom_id res chain seq x y z
N TYR A 1 -27.65 15.68 -30.69
CA TYR A 1 -26.39 15.85 -29.95
C TYR A 1 -25.22 15.17 -30.68
N ARG A 2 -24.02 15.59 -30.37
CA ARG A 2 -22.80 14.98 -30.92
C ARG A 2 -21.97 14.45 -29.74
N ILE A 3 -21.48 13.21 -29.85
CA ILE A 3 -20.59 12.59 -28.89
C ILE A 3 -19.19 12.46 -29.54
N ARG A 4 -18.17 12.86 -28.82
CA ARG A 4 -16.77 12.64 -29.21
C ARG A 4 -16.05 12.02 -28.02
N SER A 5 -15.39 10.89 -28.21
CA SER A 5 -14.46 10.34 -27.22
C SER A 5 -13.04 10.73 -27.62
N ASN A 6 -12.28 11.14 -26.63
CA ASN A 6 -10.84 11.36 -26.78
C ASN A 6 -10.13 10.33 -25.88
N TYR A 7 -9.18 9.61 -26.45
CA TYR A 7 -8.30 8.72 -25.70
C TYR A 7 -6.98 9.43 -25.45
N TYR A 8 -6.57 9.47 -24.20
CA TYR A 8 -5.26 9.97 -23.80
C TYR A 8 -4.52 8.81 -23.16
N ALA A 9 -3.44 8.33 -23.80
CA ALA A 9 -2.52 7.39 -23.17
C ALA A 9 -1.69 8.15 -22.15
N THR A 10 -1.96 7.96 -20.88
CA THR A 10 -1.25 8.60 -19.79
C THR A 10 -0.39 7.57 -19.07
N GLU A 11 0.95 7.76 -19.11
CA GLU A 11 1.82 7.03 -18.20
C GLU A 11 1.50 7.43 -16.76
N GLY A 12 1.60 6.47 -15.83
CA GLY A 12 1.38 6.75 -14.41
C GLY A 12 -0.07 6.64 -13.95
N TRP A 13 -0.96 6.06 -14.74
CA TRP A 13 -2.31 5.68 -14.32
C TRP A 13 -2.43 4.18 -14.04
N GLU A 14 -3.37 3.85 -13.16
CA GLU A 14 -3.78 2.47 -12.94
C GLU A 14 -4.35 1.82 -14.20
N LYS A 15 -4.44 0.50 -14.18
CA LYS A 15 -5.07 -0.26 -15.26
C LYS A 15 -6.36 -0.86 -14.76
N GLU A 16 -7.44 -0.40 -15.30
CA GLU A 16 -8.75 -1.00 -15.05
C GLU A 16 -8.98 -2.30 -15.89
N SER A 17 -9.71 -3.30 -15.33
CA SER A 17 -10.21 -3.31 -13.95
C SER A 17 -9.19 -3.97 -13.03
N ASN A 18 -8.88 -3.36 -11.90
CA ASN A 18 -7.96 -3.85 -10.87
C ASN A 18 -8.66 -4.19 -9.55
N ASP A 19 -9.94 -4.58 -9.63
CA ASP A 19 -10.82 -4.89 -8.49
C ASP A 19 -10.41 -6.12 -7.65
N THR A 20 -9.35 -6.81 -8.02
CA THR A 20 -8.87 -8.01 -7.32
C THR A 20 -7.36 -8.07 -7.24
N MET A 21 -6.81 -8.80 -6.26
CA MET A 21 -5.36 -9.02 -6.17
C MET A 21 -4.76 -9.62 -7.44
N ALA A 22 -5.52 -10.47 -8.16
CA ALA A 22 -5.05 -11.10 -9.41
C ALA A 22 -4.92 -10.10 -10.57
N LEU A 23 -5.64 -8.99 -10.52
CA LEU A 23 -5.66 -7.94 -11.52
C LEU A 23 -4.94 -6.67 -11.04
N ALA A 24 -4.30 -6.72 -9.87
CA ALA A 24 -3.66 -5.58 -9.24
C ALA A 24 -2.67 -4.86 -10.16
N THR A 25 -2.69 -3.54 -10.13
CA THR A 25 -1.73 -2.70 -10.84
C THR A 25 -0.38 -2.70 -10.12
N ASP A 26 0.71 -2.95 -10.84
CA ASP A 26 2.06 -2.99 -10.27
C ASP A 26 2.56 -1.62 -9.85
N LEU A 27 3.06 -1.52 -8.62
CA LEU A 27 3.73 -0.34 -8.09
C LEU A 27 5.25 -0.49 -8.17
N THR A 28 5.90 0.55 -8.63
CA THR A 28 7.36 0.70 -8.57
C THR A 28 7.74 1.71 -7.51
N ALA A 29 8.69 1.37 -6.63
CA ALA A 29 9.15 2.28 -5.59
C ALA A 29 9.60 3.64 -6.15
N GLY A 30 9.13 4.72 -5.53
CA GLY A 30 9.40 6.09 -5.94
C GLY A 30 8.62 6.58 -7.16
N LYS A 31 7.77 5.72 -7.77
CA LYS A 31 6.86 6.15 -8.83
C LYS A 31 5.47 6.38 -8.25
N THR A 32 4.85 7.49 -8.63
CA THR A 32 3.46 7.79 -8.29
C THR A 32 2.55 7.29 -9.38
N LEU A 33 1.49 6.57 -9.00
CA LEU A 33 0.39 6.22 -9.88
C LEU A 33 -0.85 7.03 -9.49
N HIS A 34 -1.62 7.43 -10.50
CA HIS A 34 -2.95 7.98 -10.37
C HIS A 34 -3.98 6.86 -10.41
N GLY A 35 -5.01 6.98 -9.61
CA GLY A 35 -6.15 6.08 -9.60
C GLY A 35 -7.44 6.86 -9.44
N SER A 36 -8.56 6.19 -9.70
CA SER A 36 -9.89 6.78 -9.54
C SER A 36 -10.95 5.74 -9.22
N ILE A 37 -11.76 5.97 -8.21
CA ILE A 37 -12.94 5.15 -7.94
C ILE A 37 -14.07 5.53 -8.88
N ASN A 38 -14.39 4.65 -9.82
CA ASN A 38 -15.33 4.90 -10.92
C ASN A 38 -16.78 4.51 -10.59
N SER A 39 -17.01 3.72 -9.55
CA SER A 39 -18.34 3.29 -9.12
C SER A 39 -18.39 2.98 -7.61
N LYS A 40 -19.60 2.74 -7.09
CA LYS A 40 -19.78 2.35 -5.67
C LYS A 40 -19.18 0.97 -5.30
N LYS A 41 -18.92 0.12 -6.29
CA LYS A 41 -18.38 -1.23 -6.09
C LYS A 41 -16.92 -1.32 -6.48
N ASP A 42 -16.40 -0.25 -6.96
CA ASP A 42 -15.03 -0.11 -7.42
C ASP A 42 -14.07 -0.14 -6.24
N VAL A 43 -13.04 -0.94 -6.37
CA VAL A 43 -11.96 -1.08 -5.41
C VAL A 43 -10.66 -1.35 -6.15
N ASP A 44 -9.63 -0.58 -5.87
CA ASP A 44 -8.38 -0.67 -6.59
C ASP A 44 -7.34 -1.46 -5.82
N TYR A 45 -6.82 -2.51 -6.45
CA TYR A 45 -5.69 -3.26 -5.90
C TYR A 45 -4.39 -2.88 -6.60
N TYR A 46 -3.38 -2.64 -5.79
CA TYR A 46 -2.01 -2.40 -6.20
C TYR A 46 -1.10 -3.47 -5.64
N ARG A 47 -0.08 -3.88 -6.40
CA ARG A 47 0.91 -4.86 -6.00
C ARG A 47 2.29 -4.22 -5.92
N TYR A 48 2.99 -4.47 -4.84
CA TYR A 48 4.40 -4.14 -4.67
C TYR A 48 5.21 -5.38 -4.32
N VAL A 49 6.34 -5.58 -4.98
CA VAL A 49 7.28 -6.66 -4.69
C VAL A 49 8.42 -6.13 -3.83
N ALA A 50 8.52 -6.62 -2.59
CA ALA A 50 9.53 -6.16 -1.63
C ALA A 50 10.96 -6.41 -2.12
N THR A 51 11.82 -5.42 -1.95
CA THR A 51 13.24 -5.49 -2.35
C THR A 51 14.11 -6.29 -1.37
N GLY A 52 13.62 -6.47 -0.13
CA GLY A 52 14.34 -7.16 0.94
C GLY A 52 15.38 -6.30 1.65
N SER A 53 15.40 -4.99 1.43
CA SER A 53 16.31 -4.07 2.10
C SER A 53 15.57 -2.88 2.69
N GLY A 54 15.86 -2.57 3.97
CA GLY A 54 15.21 -1.47 4.67
C GLY A 54 13.72 -1.68 4.87
N TYR A 55 12.96 -0.62 4.77
CA TYR A 55 11.51 -0.62 4.93
C TYR A 55 10.84 0.22 3.85
N PHE A 56 9.53 0.05 3.70
CA PHE A 56 8.70 0.86 2.81
C PHE A 56 7.37 1.21 3.48
N ASN A 57 6.67 2.18 2.94
CA ASN A 57 5.28 2.45 3.23
C ASN A 57 4.53 2.84 1.95
N PHE A 58 3.22 2.68 1.96
CA PHE A 58 2.36 3.25 0.95
C PHE A 58 1.94 4.64 1.39
N LYS A 59 2.12 5.60 0.50
CA LYS A 59 1.62 6.96 0.64
C LYS A 59 0.42 7.13 -0.29
N PHE A 60 -0.67 7.61 0.24
CA PHE A 60 -1.88 7.96 -0.48
C PHE A 60 -2.09 9.47 -0.42
N THR A 61 -2.55 10.06 -1.51
CA THR A 61 -2.95 11.47 -1.55
C THR A 61 -4.27 11.58 -2.30
N ASN A 62 -5.26 12.16 -1.65
CA ASN A 62 -6.51 12.52 -2.28
C ASN A 62 -6.29 13.73 -3.21
N ALA A 63 -6.58 13.57 -4.49
CA ALA A 63 -6.35 14.62 -5.48
C ALA A 63 -7.41 15.73 -5.44
N ASP A 64 -8.63 15.39 -5.06
CA ASP A 64 -9.78 16.31 -5.16
C ASP A 64 -9.91 17.29 -4.00
N GLY A 65 -9.10 17.16 -2.95
CA GLY A 65 -8.99 18.14 -1.86
C GLY A 65 -10.29 18.46 -1.12
N GLY A 66 -11.26 17.55 -1.15
CA GLY A 66 -12.61 17.80 -0.67
C GLY A 66 -12.87 17.29 0.74
N ASN A 67 -13.76 17.96 1.47
CA ASN A 67 -14.29 17.55 2.75
C ASN A 67 -15.13 16.27 2.62
N ASN A 68 -15.15 15.44 3.66
CA ASN A 68 -15.97 14.23 3.78
C ASN A 68 -15.62 13.10 2.77
N GLN A 69 -14.40 13.00 2.37
CA GLN A 69 -13.94 11.88 1.53
C GLN A 69 -13.30 10.80 2.39
N TYR A 70 -14.10 9.83 2.79
CA TYR A 70 -13.64 8.72 3.61
C TYR A 70 -12.94 7.66 2.75
N TRP A 71 -11.65 7.59 2.88
CA TRP A 71 -10.83 6.59 2.21
C TRP A 71 -10.42 5.50 3.19
N LYS A 72 -10.35 4.30 2.69
CA LYS A 72 -9.81 3.16 3.44
C LYS A 72 -8.73 2.47 2.65
N LEU A 73 -7.58 2.39 3.25
CA LEU A 73 -6.43 1.66 2.75
C LEU A 73 -6.27 0.37 3.54
N SER A 74 -6.25 -0.75 2.86
CA SER A 74 -6.01 -2.05 3.48
C SER A 74 -4.80 -2.73 2.84
N VAL A 75 -3.85 -3.13 3.66
CA VAL A 75 -2.62 -3.79 3.20
C VAL A 75 -2.73 -5.29 3.47
N TYR A 76 -2.40 -6.10 2.47
CA TYR A 76 -2.43 -7.55 2.53
C TYR A 76 -1.12 -8.17 2.07
N ASP A 77 -0.84 -9.39 2.52
CA ASP A 77 0.21 -10.25 1.95
C ASP A 77 -0.31 -11.08 0.77
N GLU A 78 0.59 -11.85 0.16
CA GLU A 78 0.29 -12.78 -0.94
C GLU A 78 -0.71 -13.89 -0.57
N LYS A 79 -0.92 -14.13 0.72
CA LYS A 79 -1.90 -15.12 1.24
C LYS A 79 -3.23 -14.50 1.63
N LYS A 80 -3.45 -13.24 1.28
CA LYS A 80 -4.64 -12.46 1.63
C LYS A 80 -4.80 -12.21 3.13
N LYS A 81 -3.73 -12.35 3.94
CA LYS A 81 -3.75 -11.96 5.35
C LYS A 81 -3.75 -10.43 5.41
N LEU A 82 -4.73 -9.86 6.09
CA LEU A 82 -4.76 -8.43 6.38
C LEU A 82 -3.61 -8.09 7.34
N LEU A 83 -2.76 -7.17 6.94
CA LEU A 83 -1.63 -6.69 7.72
C LEU A 83 -1.97 -5.38 8.45
N GLN A 84 -2.63 -4.46 7.75
CA GLN A 84 -2.93 -3.14 8.27
C GLN A 84 -4.16 -2.54 7.60
N THR A 85 -4.88 -1.71 8.33
CA THR A 85 -5.91 -0.81 7.79
C THR A 85 -5.63 0.61 8.28
N VAL A 86 -5.76 1.57 7.37
CA VAL A 86 -5.72 3.01 7.67
C VAL A 86 -6.96 3.64 7.06
N GLU A 87 -7.69 4.39 7.85
CA GLU A 87 -8.88 5.11 7.41
C GLU A 87 -8.65 6.62 7.60
N THR A 88 -9.22 7.43 6.73
CA THR A 88 -9.15 8.89 6.83
C THR A 88 -10.52 9.49 6.55
N GLU A 89 -10.83 10.56 7.24
CA GLU A 89 -12.07 11.32 7.05
C GLU A 89 -11.81 12.56 6.19
N ASP A 90 -10.82 13.35 6.52
CA ASP A 90 -10.56 14.66 5.87
C ASP A 90 -9.08 14.86 5.49
N ASP A 91 -8.23 13.87 5.73
CA ASP A 91 -6.82 14.01 5.44
C ASP A 91 -6.54 14.00 3.92
N LEU A 92 -5.87 15.03 3.45
CA LEU A 92 -5.40 15.08 2.06
C LEU A 92 -4.35 14.03 1.75
N GLN A 93 -3.60 13.61 2.76
CA GLN A 93 -2.50 12.68 2.61
C GLN A 93 -2.36 11.77 3.84
N ILE A 94 -2.32 10.48 3.61
CA ILE A 94 -2.04 9.48 4.65
C ILE A 94 -0.93 8.53 4.21
N SER A 95 -0.34 7.85 5.19
CA SER A 95 0.65 6.81 4.94
C SER A 95 0.38 5.59 5.82
N THR A 96 0.63 4.41 5.28
CA THR A 96 0.65 3.18 6.08
C THR A 96 1.83 3.18 7.06
N ALA A 97 1.80 2.29 8.04
CA ALA A 97 2.99 2.04 8.85
C ALA A 97 4.16 1.55 7.98
N LYS A 98 5.34 1.62 8.53
CA LYS A 98 6.54 1.08 7.91
C LYS A 98 6.44 -0.44 7.84
N LEU A 99 6.72 -1.01 6.70
CA LEU A 99 6.67 -2.44 6.42
C LEU A 99 8.03 -2.90 5.92
N SER A 100 8.49 -4.05 6.36
CA SER A 100 9.75 -4.62 5.89
C SER A 100 9.58 -6.11 5.66
N PHE A 101 9.77 -6.55 4.43
CA PHE A 101 9.61 -7.93 4.03
C PHE A 101 10.84 -8.43 3.27
N ARG A 102 11.07 -9.74 3.33
CA ARG A 102 12.13 -10.40 2.57
C ARG A 102 11.93 -10.20 1.07
N LYS A 103 13.03 -10.13 0.35
CA LYS A 103 13.03 -9.95 -1.11
C LYS A 103 12.08 -10.93 -1.80
N GLY A 104 11.29 -10.39 -2.73
CA GLY A 104 10.38 -11.16 -3.55
C GLY A 104 8.99 -11.39 -2.94
N LYS A 105 8.74 -10.92 -1.71
CA LYS A 105 7.41 -10.98 -1.11
C LYS A 105 6.50 -9.96 -1.77
N GLU A 106 5.29 -10.40 -2.12
CA GLU A 106 4.27 -9.55 -2.72
C GLU A 106 3.37 -8.97 -1.65
N ILE A 107 3.23 -7.67 -1.66
CA ILE A 107 2.38 -6.91 -0.74
C ILE A 107 1.36 -6.15 -1.57
N TYR A 108 0.12 -6.23 -1.15
CA TYR A 108 -1.01 -5.63 -1.85
C TYR A 108 -1.60 -4.49 -1.04
N LEU A 109 -1.82 -3.37 -1.71
CA LEU A 109 -2.61 -2.28 -1.19
C LEU A 109 -3.98 -2.32 -1.86
N LYS A 110 -5.03 -2.31 -1.06
CA LYS A 110 -6.41 -2.07 -1.52
C LYS A 110 -6.79 -0.65 -1.16
N VAL A 111 -7.30 0.08 -2.12
CA VAL A 111 -7.90 1.40 -1.94
C VAL A 111 -9.41 1.26 -2.14
N GLU A 112 -10.19 1.77 -1.21
CA GLU A 112 -11.65 1.79 -1.29
C GLU A 112 -12.21 3.04 -0.61
N ARG A 113 -13.39 3.44 -0.99
CA ARG A 113 -14.14 4.48 -0.28
C ARG A 113 -15.03 3.86 0.77
N ASN A 114 -15.05 4.48 1.94
CA ASN A 114 -15.78 3.97 3.11
C ASN A 114 -17.21 4.54 3.24
N ILE A 115 -17.76 5.19 2.19
CA ILE A 115 -19.10 5.77 2.25
C ILE A 115 -19.95 5.41 1.04
N ASN A 116 -21.28 5.37 1.32
CA ASN A 116 -22.36 5.32 0.32
C ASN A 116 -22.53 6.62 -0.49
N ASP A 117 -21.48 7.37 -0.75
CA ASP A 117 -21.58 8.63 -1.48
C ASP A 117 -21.63 8.40 -2.99
N TYR A 118 -22.37 9.30 -3.67
CA TYR A 118 -22.71 9.19 -5.10
C TYR A 118 -21.59 9.65 -6.03
N ALA A 119 -20.47 10.08 -5.49
CA ALA A 119 -19.39 10.64 -6.27
C ALA A 119 -18.54 9.53 -6.90
N CYS A 120 -18.73 9.31 -8.18
CA CYS A 120 -17.82 8.56 -9.05
C CYS A 120 -16.76 9.51 -9.62
N GLY A 121 -15.57 8.99 -9.95
CA GLY A 121 -14.52 9.76 -10.60
C GLY A 121 -13.64 10.56 -9.65
N HIS A 122 -13.61 10.23 -8.35
CA HIS A 122 -12.65 10.82 -7.42
C HIS A 122 -11.25 10.28 -7.69
N GLU A 123 -10.36 11.18 -8.02
CA GLU A 123 -8.96 10.88 -8.27
C GLU A 123 -8.14 10.86 -6.99
N TYR A 124 -7.13 10.02 -6.99
CA TYR A 124 -6.12 9.95 -5.93
C TYR A 124 -4.76 9.55 -6.50
N THR A 125 -3.74 9.61 -5.70
CA THR A 125 -2.43 9.08 -6.06
C THR A 125 -1.92 8.10 -5.01
N VAL A 126 -1.20 7.09 -5.47
CA VAL A 126 -0.49 6.11 -4.63
C VAL A 126 0.98 6.09 -4.99
N THR A 127 1.83 6.08 -3.97
CA THR A 127 3.28 5.96 -4.10
C THR A 127 3.81 4.96 -3.09
N VAL A 128 4.74 4.09 -3.49
CA VAL A 128 5.55 3.32 -2.54
C VAL A 128 6.83 4.09 -2.25
N ASN A 129 6.99 4.52 -1.01
CA ASN A 129 8.24 5.10 -0.54
C ASN A 129 9.14 4.01 0.02
N GLN A 130 10.26 3.75 -0.61
CA GLN A 130 11.27 2.79 -0.17
C GLN A 130 12.42 3.51 0.52
N TYR A 131 12.76 3.04 1.72
CA TYR A 131 13.84 3.59 2.53
C TYR A 131 14.92 2.55 2.75
N LYS A 132 16.16 2.90 2.48
CA LYS A 132 17.31 2.05 2.81
C LYS A 132 17.59 2.09 4.30
N ALA A 133 17.72 0.93 4.92
CA ALA A 133 18.12 0.79 6.31
C ALA A 133 18.85 -0.54 6.48
N ASP A 134 20.07 -0.51 6.95
CA ASP A 134 20.95 -1.69 7.01
C ASP A 134 20.53 -2.69 8.11
N ASN A 135 19.80 -2.23 9.12
CA ASN A 135 19.45 -3.01 10.29
C ASN A 135 17.97 -2.76 10.64
N TRP A 136 17.09 -3.06 9.72
CA TRP A 136 15.64 -3.12 9.94
C TRP A 136 15.23 -4.59 9.98
N GLU A 137 14.30 -4.94 10.87
CA GLU A 137 13.71 -6.29 10.88
C GLU A 137 13.12 -6.67 9.51
N GLN A 138 12.92 -7.96 9.31
CA GLN A 138 12.32 -8.47 8.07
C GLN A 138 11.20 -9.44 8.39
N GLU A 139 10.03 -9.11 7.98
CA GLU A 139 8.84 -9.92 8.15
C GLU A 139 8.81 -11.16 7.20
N TYR A 140 8.25 -12.32 7.61
CA TYR A 140 7.67 -12.52 8.95
C TYR A 140 8.75 -13.05 9.90
N ASN A 141 8.93 -12.42 11.06
CA ASN A 141 9.82 -12.87 12.14
C ASN A 141 9.05 -13.33 13.37
N ASP A 142 7.81 -13.80 13.20
CA ASP A 142 6.84 -14.21 14.22
C ASP A 142 7.23 -15.50 15.01
N SER A 143 8.40 -16.11 14.75
CA SER A 143 8.84 -17.35 15.38
C SER A 143 10.36 -17.45 15.48
N PHE A 144 10.86 -18.37 16.35
CA PHE A 144 12.30 -18.64 16.44
C PHE A 144 12.92 -19.05 15.09
N ALA A 145 12.18 -19.82 14.27
CA ALA A 145 12.67 -20.27 12.96
C ALA A 145 12.78 -19.14 11.92
N THR A 146 12.07 -18.04 12.13
CA THR A 146 12.01 -16.90 11.21
C THR A 146 12.61 -15.62 11.80
N ALA A 147 13.18 -15.72 13.01
CA ALA A 147 13.75 -14.60 13.76
C ALA A 147 14.71 -13.74 12.94
N THR A 148 14.64 -12.43 13.14
CA THR A 148 15.58 -11.48 12.55
C THR A 148 16.94 -11.60 13.26
N THR A 149 18.02 -11.76 12.48
CA THR A 149 19.39 -11.81 13.03
C THR A 149 19.88 -10.42 13.40
N VAL A 150 20.24 -10.24 14.67
CA VAL A 150 20.86 -9.02 15.17
C VAL A 150 22.38 -9.16 15.17
N LYS A 151 23.06 -8.20 14.56
CA LYS A 151 24.53 -8.18 14.49
C LYS A 151 25.14 -7.54 15.74
N LYS A 152 26.28 -8.08 16.19
CA LYS A 152 27.05 -7.53 17.31
C LYS A 152 27.32 -6.05 17.14
N ASN A 153 27.06 -5.27 18.18
CA ASN A 153 27.26 -3.82 18.22
C ASN A 153 26.50 -3.03 17.13
N LYS A 154 25.36 -3.56 16.66
CA LYS A 154 24.46 -2.87 15.73
C LYS A 154 23.06 -2.76 16.33
N THR A 155 22.44 -1.62 16.16
CA THR A 155 21.03 -1.44 16.49
C THR A 155 20.17 -2.02 15.38
N CYS A 156 19.20 -2.84 15.73
CA CYS A 156 18.14 -3.27 14.82
C CYS A 156 16.87 -2.46 15.12
N SER A 157 16.30 -1.86 14.11
CA SER A 157 15.01 -1.17 14.22
C SER A 157 13.88 -2.08 13.80
N ALA A 158 12.75 -1.95 14.48
CA ALA A 158 11.55 -2.76 14.28
C ALA A 158 10.29 -1.94 14.52
N ASN A 159 9.14 -2.46 14.13
CA ASN A 159 7.84 -1.93 14.52
C ASN A 159 6.75 -2.99 14.44
N ASN A 160 5.86 -2.96 15.40
CA ASN A 160 4.63 -3.76 15.35
C ASN A 160 3.64 -3.09 14.40
N TYR A 161 3.46 -3.63 13.22
CA TYR A 161 2.57 -3.06 12.19
C TYR A 161 1.14 -3.62 12.25
N ALA A 162 0.90 -4.69 13.02
CA ALA A 162 -0.39 -5.38 13.14
C ALA A 162 -0.69 -5.79 14.59
N VAL A 163 -1.99 -5.94 14.91
CA VAL A 163 -2.49 -6.20 16.30
C VAL A 163 -2.00 -7.53 16.92
N LYS A 164 -1.37 -8.41 16.25
CA LYS A 164 -0.83 -9.69 16.78
C LYS A 164 0.58 -9.95 16.28
N ASP A 165 1.23 -8.91 15.86
CA ASP A 165 2.61 -8.95 15.44
C ASP A 165 3.54 -9.33 16.58
N LYS A 166 4.50 -10.20 16.33
CA LYS A 166 5.45 -10.69 17.32
C LYS A 166 6.83 -10.75 16.70
N ASP A 167 7.73 -9.95 17.23
CA ASP A 167 9.10 -9.88 16.73
C ASP A 167 10.02 -10.80 17.50
N TYR A 168 10.62 -11.76 16.80
CA TYR A 168 11.68 -12.60 17.31
C TYR A 168 13.04 -12.17 16.74
N PHE A 169 14.00 -12.03 17.63
CA PHE A 169 15.38 -11.70 17.26
C PHE A 169 16.32 -12.80 17.72
N VAL A 170 17.36 -13.07 16.93
CA VAL A 170 18.43 -14.02 17.26
C VAL A 170 19.79 -13.34 17.14
N TYR A 171 20.67 -13.66 18.07
CA TYR A 171 22.06 -13.20 18.11
C TYR A 171 23.02 -14.37 17.97
#